data_191f45c5e99b80e6eacda1925c0ef3bf
#
_entry.id   191f45c5e99b80e6eacda1925c0ef3bf
#
_cell.length_a   1.000
_cell.length_b   1.000
_cell.length_c   1.000
_cell.angle_alpha   90.00
_cell.angle_beta   90.00
_cell.angle_gamma   90.00
#
_symmetry.space_group_name_H-M   'P 1'
#
loop_
_entity.id
_entity.type
_entity.pdbx_description
1 polymer ?
#
loop_
_entity_poly.entity_id
_entity_poly.type
_entity_poly.pdbx_seq_one_letter_code
_entity_poly.pdbx_strand_id
1 'polypeptide(L)'
;MVLLDSDYRAQLVPIPLSGRPTLQPDYKNFRDFYRSDHFQFWNNEVSFSALMITDTADFRGYMNTCYHKKCDDLGPVKDDDLEFLRRTINAVIPSVLDLSGGAGT
;
A
#
# COMPACT_ATOMS: atom_id res chain seq x y z
N MET A 1 6.47 -2.06 -0.72
CA MET A 1 5.13 -2.09 -0.08
C MET A 1 5.27 -1.64 1.35
N VAL A 2 4.35 -0.81 1.82
CA VAL A 2 4.31 -0.37 3.22
C VAL A 2 3.07 -0.99 3.86
N LEU A 3 3.25 -1.69 4.97
CA LEU A 3 2.18 -2.22 5.79
C LEU A 3 2.04 -1.38 7.06
N LEU A 4 0.83 -1.05 7.43
CA LEU A 4 0.52 -0.38 8.68
C LEU A 4 0.07 -1.43 9.70
N ASP A 5 0.68 -1.41 10.87
CA ASP A 5 0.34 -2.31 11.96
C ASP A 5 -0.60 -1.65 12.99
N SER A 6 -1.08 -2.44 13.95
CA SER A 6 -2.01 -1.99 15.00
C SER A 6 -1.43 -0.90 15.91
N ASP A 7 -0.11 -0.74 15.93
CA ASP A 7 0.59 0.28 16.72
C ASP A 7 0.83 1.58 15.92
N TYR A 8 0.18 1.74 14.77
CA TYR A 8 0.33 2.88 13.86
C TYR A 8 1.76 3.03 13.31
N ARG A 9 2.50 1.94 13.22
CA ARG A 9 3.83 1.92 12.62
C ARG A 9 3.76 1.43 11.19
N ALA A 10 4.41 2.16 10.29
CA ALA A 10 4.59 1.71 8.93
C ALA A 10 5.78 0.74 8.87
N GLN A 11 5.56 -0.41 8.24
CA GLN A 11 6.62 -1.37 7.97
C GLN A 11 6.92 -1.41 6.48
N LEU A 12 8.17 -1.22 6.12
CA LEU A 12 8.62 -1.41 4.75
C LEU A 12 8.87 -2.90 4.52
N VAL A 13 8.07 -3.49 3.63
CA VAL A 13 8.28 -4.88 3.20
C VAL A 13 8.98 -4.86 1.85
N PRO A 14 10.27 -5.20 1.79
CA PRO A 14 10.97 -5.35 0.53
C PRO A 14 10.44 -6.60 -0.19
N ILE A 15 10.25 -6.48 -1.49
CA ILE A 15 9.90 -7.62 -2.34
C ILE A 15 11.21 -8.15 -2.93
N PRO A 16 11.53 -9.44 -2.78
CA PRO A 16 12.80 -10.02 -3.21
C PRO A 16 12.84 -10.26 -4.73
N LEU A 17 12.35 -9.29 -5.48
CA LEU A 17 12.38 -9.29 -6.94
C LEU A 17 13.06 -8.02 -7.41
N SER A 18 13.94 -8.15 -8.38
CA SER A 18 14.62 -7.01 -9.00
C SER A 18 14.14 -6.81 -10.44
N GLY A 19 14.05 -5.54 -10.85
CA GLY A 19 13.61 -5.19 -12.19
C GLY A 19 12.13 -5.49 -12.45
N ARG A 20 11.81 -5.85 -13.67
CA ARG A 20 10.42 -6.07 -14.14
C ARG A 20 9.82 -7.36 -13.56
N PRO A 21 8.80 -7.27 -12.69
CA PRO A 21 8.26 -8.44 -11.96
C PRO A 21 7.84 -9.61 -12.84
N THR A 22 7.14 -9.36 -13.93
CA THR A 22 6.63 -10.43 -14.82
C THR A 22 7.72 -11.26 -15.50
N LEU A 23 8.96 -10.76 -15.51
CA LEU A 23 10.12 -11.47 -16.06
C LEU A 23 10.85 -12.32 -14.99
N GLN A 24 10.42 -12.25 -13.72
CA GLN A 24 11.05 -12.98 -12.64
C GLN A 24 10.47 -14.39 -12.50
N PRO A 25 11.31 -15.41 -12.22
CA PRO A 25 10.84 -16.80 -12.08
C PRO A 25 9.77 -16.96 -10.99
N ASP A 26 9.92 -16.21 -9.88
CA ASP A 26 9.06 -16.30 -8.71
C ASP A 26 7.87 -15.34 -8.74
N TYR A 27 7.62 -14.68 -9.86
CA TYR A 27 6.52 -13.71 -10.00
C TYR A 27 5.19 -14.23 -9.43
N LYS A 28 4.84 -15.46 -9.71
CA LYS A 28 3.56 -16.05 -9.28
C LYS A 28 3.44 -16.16 -7.76
N ASN A 29 4.56 -16.29 -7.05
CA ASN A 29 4.57 -16.43 -5.59
C ASN A 29 4.28 -15.11 -4.86
N PHE A 30 4.35 -13.99 -5.57
CA PHE A 30 4.17 -12.65 -5.00
C PHE A 30 2.96 -11.92 -5.57
N ARG A 31 1.98 -12.63 -6.10
CA ARG A 31 0.82 -12.06 -6.80
C ARG A 31 0.06 -11.00 -6.01
N ASP A 32 -0.09 -11.20 -4.71
CA ASP A 32 -0.84 -10.27 -3.87
C ASP A 32 -0.16 -8.91 -3.73
N PHE A 33 1.15 -8.83 -3.94
CA PHE A 33 1.90 -7.58 -3.95
C PHE A 33 1.70 -6.74 -5.22
N TYR A 34 1.04 -7.26 -6.22
CA TYR A 34 0.87 -6.61 -7.53
C TYR A 34 -0.57 -6.16 -7.79
N ARG A 35 -1.43 -6.19 -6.77
CA ARG A 35 -2.88 -6.00 -6.92
C ARG A 35 -3.32 -4.52 -6.91
N SER A 36 -2.45 -3.56 -7.21
CA SER A 36 -2.78 -2.14 -7.26
C SER A 36 -1.93 -1.39 -8.27
N ASP A 37 -2.12 -0.10 -8.40
CA ASP A 37 -1.58 0.75 -9.46
C ASP A 37 -0.04 0.81 -9.49
N HIS A 38 0.62 0.66 -8.33
CA HIS A 38 2.09 0.61 -8.23
C HIS A 38 2.72 -0.45 -9.14
N PHE A 39 1.99 -1.53 -9.42
CA PHE A 39 2.47 -2.62 -10.27
C PHE A 39 2.84 -2.15 -11.67
N GLN A 40 2.11 -1.22 -12.25
CA GLN A 40 2.38 -0.72 -13.60
C GLN A 40 3.72 0.04 -13.65
N PHE A 41 4.09 0.70 -12.58
CA PHE A 41 5.41 1.35 -12.48
C PHE A 41 6.54 0.32 -12.38
N TRP A 42 6.35 -0.73 -11.58
CA TRP A 42 7.35 -1.79 -11.44
C TRP A 42 7.52 -2.62 -12.72
N ASN A 43 6.42 -2.88 -13.42
CA ASN A 43 6.39 -3.79 -14.58
C ASN A 43 6.60 -3.07 -15.92
N ASN A 44 7.16 -1.88 -15.91
CA ASN A 44 7.54 -1.16 -17.11
C ASN A 44 8.89 -1.67 -17.66
N GLU A 45 9.21 -1.37 -18.93
CA GLU A 45 10.52 -1.69 -19.52
C GLU A 45 11.68 -1.15 -18.68
N VAL A 46 11.51 0.08 -18.20
CA VAL A 46 12.34 0.64 -17.14
C VAL A 46 11.52 0.58 -15.86
N SER A 47 11.89 -0.29 -14.94
CA SER A 47 11.20 -0.41 -13.66
C SER A 47 11.35 0.87 -12.84
N PHE A 48 10.24 1.52 -12.52
CA PHE A 48 10.21 2.72 -11.69
C PHE A 48 9.93 2.37 -10.24
N SER A 49 10.52 3.13 -9.32
CA SER A 49 10.22 3.02 -7.90
C SER A 49 8.79 3.46 -7.63
N ALA A 50 8.04 2.62 -6.94
CA ALA A 50 6.68 2.93 -6.48
C ALA A 50 6.42 2.22 -5.16
N LEU A 51 5.52 2.78 -4.37
CA LEU A 51 5.11 2.23 -3.08
C LEU A 51 3.61 1.97 -3.08
N MET A 52 3.21 0.82 -2.58
CA MET A 52 1.84 0.55 -2.19
C MET A 52 1.72 0.76 -0.69
N ILE A 53 0.84 1.66 -0.28
CA ILE A 53 0.49 1.87 1.13
C ILE A 53 -0.85 1.18 1.36
N THR A 54 -0.89 0.22 2.26
CA THR A 54 -2.10 -0.57 2.51
C THR A 54 -2.15 -1.02 3.97
N ASP A 55 -3.33 -1.38 4.41
CA ASP A 55 -3.58 -2.08 5.66
C ASP A 55 -3.65 -3.60 5.43
N THR A 56 -4.66 -4.26 5.96
CA THR A 56 -4.81 -5.72 5.88
C THR A 56 -5.47 -6.23 4.61
N ALA A 57 -5.95 -5.35 3.74
CA ALA A 57 -6.73 -5.70 2.54
C ALA A 57 -7.83 -6.74 2.88
N ASP A 58 -7.90 -7.84 2.13
CA ASP A 58 -8.86 -8.93 2.33
C ASP A 58 -8.34 -10.10 3.17
N PHE A 59 -7.17 -9.96 3.81
CA PHE A 59 -6.51 -11.09 4.46
C PHE A 59 -7.01 -11.38 5.87
N ARG A 60 -7.57 -10.39 6.58
CA ARG A 60 -8.04 -10.58 7.96
C ARG A 60 -9.09 -9.55 8.37
N GLY A 61 -9.74 -9.84 9.50
CA GLY A 61 -10.74 -8.96 10.09
C GLY A 61 -12.03 -8.90 9.28
N TYR A 62 -12.76 -7.82 9.46
CA TYR A 62 -14.03 -7.57 8.78
C TYR A 62 -13.90 -7.64 7.25
N MET A 63 -12.81 -7.14 6.71
CA MET A 63 -12.58 -7.06 5.28
C MET A 63 -12.32 -8.42 4.62
N ASN A 64 -12.00 -9.47 5.39
CA ASN A 64 -11.90 -10.83 4.84
C ASN A 64 -13.18 -11.25 4.09
N THR A 65 -14.34 -10.81 4.56
CA THR A 65 -15.61 -11.14 3.93
C THR A 65 -16.25 -9.99 3.15
N CYS A 66 -15.87 -8.76 3.42
CA CYS A 66 -16.48 -7.55 2.86
C CYS A 66 -15.67 -6.83 1.79
N TYR A 67 -14.39 -7.14 1.63
CA TYR A 67 -13.52 -6.48 0.65
C TYR A 67 -14.12 -6.49 -0.76
N HIS A 68 -14.27 -5.31 -1.36
CA HIS A 68 -14.90 -5.08 -2.66
C HIS A 68 -16.34 -5.60 -2.78
N LYS A 69 -17.06 -5.73 -1.67
CA LYS A 69 -18.47 -6.10 -1.63
C LYS A 69 -19.35 -4.97 -1.10
N LYS A 70 -20.66 -5.14 -1.15
CA LYS A 70 -21.62 -4.13 -0.67
C LYS A 70 -21.42 -3.75 0.80
N CYS A 71 -20.91 -4.66 1.63
CA CYS A 71 -20.63 -4.40 3.03
C CYS A 71 -19.25 -3.71 3.27
N ASP A 72 -18.50 -3.42 2.22
CA ASP A 72 -17.30 -2.57 2.28
C ASP A 72 -17.76 -1.11 2.33
N ASP A 73 -18.24 -0.71 3.47
CA ASP A 73 -18.82 0.61 3.73
C ASP A 73 -18.27 1.20 5.05
N LEU A 74 -18.76 2.37 5.43
CA LEU A 74 -18.30 3.07 6.63
C LEU A 74 -18.89 2.56 7.94
N GLY A 75 -19.85 1.62 7.88
CA GLY A 75 -20.54 1.12 9.08
C GLY A 75 -19.62 0.58 10.18
N PRO A 76 -18.61 -0.26 9.84
CA PRO A 76 -17.69 -0.80 10.85
C PRO A 76 -16.55 0.14 11.24
N VAL A 77 -16.40 1.29 10.59
CA VAL A 77 -15.32 2.24 10.86
C VAL A 77 -15.51 2.92 12.21
N LYS A 78 -14.50 2.84 13.06
CA LYS A 78 -14.47 3.43 14.40
C LYS A 78 -13.58 4.65 14.46
N ASP A 79 -13.66 5.41 15.54
CA ASP A 79 -12.82 6.60 15.75
C ASP A 79 -11.32 6.26 15.73
N ASP A 80 -10.92 5.11 16.28
CA ASP A 80 -9.53 4.65 16.23
C ASP A 80 -9.07 4.37 14.79
N ASP A 81 -9.93 3.87 13.94
CA ASP A 81 -9.61 3.64 12.52
C ASP A 81 -9.42 4.97 11.79
N LEU A 82 -10.25 5.96 12.12
CA LEU A 82 -10.13 7.31 11.56
C LEU A 82 -8.86 8.02 12.06
N GLU A 83 -8.49 7.82 13.31
CA GLU A 83 -7.23 8.36 13.85
C GLU A 83 -6.02 7.71 13.17
N PHE A 84 -6.07 6.41 12.92
CA PHE A 84 -5.05 5.70 12.17
C PHE A 84 -4.92 6.26 10.75
N LEU A 85 -6.04 6.44 10.06
CA LEU A 85 -6.07 7.03 8.72
C LEU A 85 -5.51 8.46 8.72
N ARG A 86 -5.90 9.28 9.71
CA ARG A 86 -5.39 10.64 9.86
C ARG A 86 -3.87 10.68 10.00
N ARG A 87 -3.30 9.81 10.83
CA ARG A 87 -1.84 9.71 11.01
C ARG A 87 -1.14 9.29 9.72
N THR A 88 -1.73 8.35 9.00
CA THR A 88 -1.21 7.90 7.70
C THR A 88 -1.19 9.06 6.70
N ILE A 89 -2.28 9.80 6.58
CA ILE A 89 -2.38 10.96 5.68
C ILE A 89 -1.36 12.03 6.05
N ASN A 90 -1.20 12.32 7.35
CA ASN A 90 -0.24 13.30 7.85
C ASN A 90 1.23 12.91 7.60
N ALA A 91 1.51 11.64 7.40
CA ALA A 91 2.83 11.17 7.00
C ALA A 91 3.02 11.22 5.47
N VAL A 92 1.98 10.84 4.72
CA VAL A 92 2.05 10.73 3.25
C VAL A 92 2.14 12.11 2.58
N ILE A 93 1.31 13.07 2.99
CA ILE A 93 1.26 14.40 2.35
C ILE A 93 2.62 15.11 2.38
N PRO A 94 3.29 15.26 3.55
CA PRO A 94 4.61 15.89 3.58
C PRO A 94 5.66 15.11 2.76
N SER A 95 5.58 13.78 2.77
CA SER A 95 6.50 12.95 1.98
C SER A 95 6.34 13.17 0.48
N VAL A 96 5.12 13.30 -0.01
CA VAL A 96 4.85 13.61 -1.42
C VAL A 96 5.37 15.01 -1.78
N LEU A 97 5.15 16.00 -0.91
CA LEU A 97 5.64 17.36 -1.12
C LEU A 97 7.18 17.40 -1.17
N ASP A 98 7.83 16.70 -0.27
CA ASP A 98 9.29 16.60 -0.22
C ASP A 98 9.86 15.97 -1.50
N LEU A 99 9.31 14.81 -1.89
CA LEU A 99 9.73 14.10 -3.11
C LEU A 99 9.46 14.89 -4.39
N SER A 100 8.44 15.74 -4.41
CA SER A 100 8.12 16.60 -5.57
C SER A 100 8.94 17.89 -5.62
N GLY A 101 9.82 18.12 -4.65
CA GLY A 101 10.61 19.35 -4.55
C GLY A 101 9.83 20.56 -4.04
N GLY A 102 8.60 20.38 -3.55
CA GLY A 102 7.74 21.45 -3.04
C GLY A 102 8.06 21.94 -1.63
N ALA A 103 8.91 21.23 -0.90
CA ALA A 103 9.26 21.58 0.49
C ALA A 103 10.35 22.66 0.62
N GLY A 104 10.85 23.19 -0.47
CA GLY A 104 12.00 24.11 -0.52
C GLY A 104 11.65 25.58 -0.80
N THR A 105 10.41 25.97 -0.67
CA THR A 105 9.99 27.36 -0.88
C THR A 105 9.52 28.03 0.39
#